data_fe12d9c878cb1ff2853408f6270a8385
#
_entry.id   fe12d9c878cb1ff2853408f6270a8385
#
_cell.length_a   1.000
_cell.length_b   1.000
_cell.length_c   1.000
_cell.angle_alpha   90.00
_cell.angle_beta   90.00
_cell.angle_gamma   90.00
#
_symmetry.space_group_name_H-M   'P 1'
#
loop_
_entity.id
_entity.type
_entity.pdbx_description
1 polymer ?
#
loop_
_entity_poly.entity_id
_entity_poly.type
_entity_poly.pdbx_seq_one_letter_code
_entity_poly.pdbx_strand_id
1 'polypeptide(L)'
;MKRTYVLGLAILWTVTASAADCDRSCLKNMMTTYLNALVSQDPSKAPLAPTIRFTEDSKDLKVGEGFWKSATKIGDYRQDFIDVKDQVVASHVLMEESGKLAFFTVRLKVAKGKITEAETLVTHGTDRMGPRADFARRAGMEVEPPAGKKNKRADLIRIADYYPRGLTIGGFDKVDAPFAPDAFRIENGSVMAGEGCGRGTPSGRPVTPAPGGQSAVSSKAPQDVAGCRNIKTQRIIEHPALTKSVVAVDEEQGIALLWMNFGDTGSYGQGNALIVFEAFKVYDNQIHAVQAFMKVLPKDTQRGWGKTVKGAENF
;
A
#
# COMPACT_ATOMS: atom_id res chain seq x y z
N MET A 1 11.74 -26.05 77.50
CA MET A 1 11.66 -26.39 76.07
C MET A 1 11.12 -25.17 75.28
N LYS A 2 12.00 -24.42 74.62
CA LYS A 2 11.59 -23.25 73.78
C LYS A 2 11.44 -23.73 72.33
N ARG A 3 10.23 -23.65 71.73
CA ARG A 3 9.96 -23.96 70.35
C ARG A 3 10.18 -22.71 69.53
N THR A 4 11.17 -22.72 68.61
CA THR A 4 11.44 -21.68 67.67
C THR A 4 10.64 -21.99 66.39
N TYR A 5 9.73 -21.11 65.98
CA TYR A 5 9.01 -21.19 64.72
C TYR A 5 9.82 -20.41 63.69
N VAL A 6 10.27 -21.09 62.62
CA VAL A 6 10.87 -20.46 61.42
C VAL A 6 9.75 -20.16 60.47
N LEU A 7 9.43 -18.89 60.24
CA LEU A 7 8.54 -18.43 59.18
C LEU A 7 9.32 -18.43 57.87
N GLY A 8 8.99 -19.39 56.99
CA GLY A 8 9.50 -19.41 55.63
C GLY A 8 8.78 -18.34 54.76
N LEU A 9 9.51 -17.33 54.33
CA LEU A 9 9.01 -16.33 53.38
C LEU A 9 9.04 -16.92 51.96
N ALA A 10 7.89 -17.30 51.41
CA ALA A 10 7.75 -17.72 50.00
C ALA A 10 7.76 -16.49 49.11
N ILE A 11 8.87 -16.27 48.41
CA ILE A 11 8.96 -15.23 47.35
C ILE A 11 8.26 -15.76 46.10
N LEU A 12 7.07 -15.27 45.81
CA LEU A 12 6.37 -15.50 44.55
C LEU A 12 7.07 -14.67 43.46
N TRP A 13 7.82 -15.31 42.59
CA TRP A 13 8.32 -14.72 41.38
C TRP A 13 7.16 -14.63 40.37
N THR A 14 6.60 -13.46 40.18
CA THR A 14 5.68 -13.19 39.08
C THR A 14 6.47 -13.12 37.78
N VAL A 15 6.47 -14.20 37.00
CA VAL A 15 6.97 -14.20 35.65
C VAL A 15 5.95 -13.38 34.83
N THR A 16 6.27 -12.12 34.58
CA THR A 16 5.55 -11.33 33.56
C THR A 16 5.91 -11.92 32.20
N ALA A 17 5.06 -12.77 31.67
CA ALA A 17 5.17 -13.19 30.28
C ALA A 17 5.07 -11.95 29.38
N SER A 18 6.20 -11.50 28.84
CA SER A 18 6.20 -10.53 27.75
C SER A 18 5.47 -11.20 26.58
N ALA A 19 4.40 -10.57 26.09
CA ALA A 19 3.77 -11.06 24.85
C ALA A 19 4.83 -11.06 23.73
N ALA A 20 5.11 -12.23 23.19
CA ALA A 20 6.06 -12.38 22.10
C ALA A 20 5.61 -11.57 20.86
N ASP A 21 6.58 -11.13 20.08
CA ASP A 21 6.29 -10.52 18.78
C ASP A 21 5.53 -11.51 17.89
N CYS A 22 4.66 -10.99 17.06
CA CYS A 22 3.90 -11.77 16.08
C CYS A 22 4.82 -12.32 14.98
N ASP A 23 4.74 -13.61 14.71
CA ASP A 23 5.27 -14.18 13.48
C ASP A 23 4.41 -13.81 12.26
N ARG A 24 4.80 -14.29 11.08
CA ARG A 24 4.09 -14.02 9.82
C ARG A 24 2.62 -14.47 9.88
N SER A 25 2.36 -15.65 10.44
CA SER A 25 1.00 -16.21 10.53
C SER A 25 0.12 -15.40 11.48
N CYS A 26 0.68 -14.99 12.61
CA CYS A 26 0.02 -14.10 13.57
C CYS A 26 -0.35 -12.77 12.93
N LEU A 27 0.57 -12.10 12.23
CA LEU A 27 0.31 -10.82 11.55
C LEU A 27 -0.78 -10.97 10.47
N LYS A 28 -0.74 -12.05 9.68
CA LYS A 28 -1.77 -12.35 8.69
C LYS A 28 -3.15 -12.54 9.34
N ASN A 29 -3.20 -13.24 10.47
CA ASN A 29 -4.43 -13.46 11.23
C ASN A 29 -4.95 -12.14 11.85
N MET A 30 -4.07 -11.26 12.31
CA MET A 30 -4.45 -9.91 12.80
C MET A 30 -5.15 -9.11 11.69
N MET A 31 -4.61 -9.13 10.48
CA MET A 31 -5.26 -8.49 9.31
C MET A 31 -6.61 -9.12 9.01
N THR A 32 -6.72 -10.43 8.98
CA THR A 32 -7.97 -11.13 8.71
C THR A 32 -9.04 -10.79 9.76
N THR A 33 -8.64 -10.78 11.04
CA THR A 33 -9.55 -10.40 12.13
C THR A 33 -10.01 -8.94 12.02
N TYR A 34 -9.10 -8.02 11.68
CA TYR A 34 -9.44 -6.62 11.47
C TYR A 34 -10.43 -6.44 10.32
N LEU A 35 -10.19 -7.08 9.15
CA LEU A 35 -11.09 -7.00 8.00
C LEU A 35 -12.48 -7.59 8.30
N ASN A 36 -12.55 -8.69 9.03
CA ASN A 36 -13.82 -9.29 9.45
C ASN A 36 -14.58 -8.39 10.45
N ALA A 37 -13.87 -7.76 11.37
CA ALA A 37 -14.44 -6.77 12.28
C ALA A 37 -14.99 -5.56 11.50
N LEU A 38 -14.23 -5.07 10.51
CA LEU A 38 -14.62 -3.97 9.63
C LEU A 38 -15.94 -4.25 8.91
N VAL A 39 -16.06 -5.39 8.22
CA VAL A 39 -17.29 -5.72 7.47
C VAL A 39 -18.48 -6.06 8.37
N SER A 40 -18.23 -6.46 9.62
CA SER A 40 -19.29 -6.59 10.63
C SER A 40 -19.62 -5.28 11.32
N GLN A 41 -18.91 -4.19 10.99
CA GLN A 41 -19.06 -2.84 11.56
C GLN A 41 -18.95 -2.83 13.10
N ASP A 42 -18.14 -3.75 13.64
CA ASP A 42 -17.97 -3.95 15.07
C ASP A 42 -16.50 -3.95 15.47
N PRO A 43 -15.94 -2.79 15.86
CA PRO A 43 -14.56 -2.69 16.29
C PRO A 43 -14.17 -3.59 17.47
N SER A 44 -15.13 -3.99 18.31
CA SER A 44 -14.86 -4.84 19.47
C SER A 44 -14.38 -6.25 19.09
N LYS A 45 -14.64 -6.68 17.86
CA LYS A 45 -14.20 -7.96 17.31
C LYS A 45 -12.74 -7.97 16.85
N ALA A 46 -12.10 -6.80 16.76
CA ALA A 46 -10.68 -6.70 16.44
C ALA A 46 -9.83 -6.54 17.72
N PRO A 47 -8.62 -7.11 17.78
CA PRO A 47 -7.75 -7.03 18.95
C PRO A 47 -7.07 -5.66 19.06
N LEU A 48 -7.87 -4.58 19.17
CA LEU A 48 -7.38 -3.22 19.23
C LEU A 48 -6.74 -2.90 20.57
N ALA A 49 -5.70 -2.06 20.54
CA ALA A 49 -5.15 -1.45 21.76
C ALA A 49 -6.11 -0.35 22.25
N PRO A 50 -6.19 -0.11 23.57
CA PRO A 50 -7.05 0.96 24.11
C PRO A 50 -6.74 2.35 23.55
N THR A 51 -5.49 2.59 23.15
CA THR A 51 -4.97 3.86 22.63
C THR A 51 -4.58 3.73 21.16
N ILE A 52 -5.35 2.99 20.37
CA ILE A 52 -5.10 2.86 18.93
C ILE A 52 -5.19 4.23 18.26
N ARG A 53 -4.21 4.55 17.37
CA ARG A 53 -4.34 5.64 16.42
C ARG A 53 -4.87 5.10 15.10
N PHE A 54 -5.92 5.73 14.56
CA PHE A 54 -6.53 5.37 13.28
C PHE A 54 -6.59 6.57 12.35
N THR A 55 -6.17 6.38 11.09
CA THR A 55 -6.31 7.38 10.04
C THR A 55 -6.99 6.77 8.82
N GLU A 56 -7.85 7.54 8.16
CA GLU A 56 -8.40 7.26 6.84
C GLU A 56 -8.13 8.44 5.92
N ASP A 57 -7.59 8.18 4.73
CA ASP A 57 -7.20 9.22 3.77
C ASP A 57 -6.31 10.29 4.40
N SER A 58 -5.37 9.86 5.26
CA SER A 58 -4.45 10.73 6.05
C SER A 58 -5.10 11.62 7.11
N LYS A 59 -6.38 11.43 7.44
CA LYS A 59 -7.08 12.17 8.49
C LYS A 59 -7.27 11.30 9.72
N ASP A 60 -6.97 11.84 10.91
CA ASP A 60 -7.24 11.13 12.16
C ASP A 60 -8.76 10.97 12.37
N LEU A 61 -9.19 9.74 12.61
CA LEU A 61 -10.58 9.35 12.91
C LEU A 61 -10.62 8.44 14.14
N LYS A 62 -11.83 8.24 14.68
CA LYS A 62 -12.07 7.18 15.66
C LYS A 62 -12.35 5.87 14.94
N VAL A 63 -11.86 4.76 15.47
CA VAL A 63 -12.21 3.44 14.93
C VAL A 63 -13.74 3.26 15.01
N GLY A 64 -14.34 2.76 13.93
CA GLY A 64 -15.80 2.71 13.77
C GLY A 64 -16.36 3.89 12.95
N GLU A 65 -15.52 4.88 12.59
CA GLU A 65 -15.89 5.97 11.68
C GLU A 65 -15.37 5.71 10.26
N GLY A 66 -15.74 6.56 9.31
CA GLY A 66 -15.34 6.46 7.91
C GLY A 66 -15.84 5.17 7.26
N PHE A 67 -14.96 4.46 6.56
CA PHE A 67 -15.29 3.23 5.85
C PHE A 67 -15.81 2.09 6.75
N TRP A 68 -15.52 2.14 8.05
CA TRP A 68 -16.10 1.22 9.03
C TRP A 68 -17.64 1.22 9.05
N LYS A 69 -18.27 2.34 8.67
CA LYS A 69 -19.75 2.47 8.66
C LYS A 69 -20.40 1.93 7.38
N SER A 70 -19.63 1.74 6.33
CA SER A 70 -20.16 1.47 4.99
C SER A 70 -19.64 0.17 4.37
N ALA A 71 -18.50 -0.36 4.81
CA ALA A 71 -17.96 -1.62 4.32
C ALA A 71 -18.91 -2.78 4.66
N THR A 72 -19.24 -3.60 3.65
CA THR A 72 -20.24 -4.67 3.80
C THR A 72 -19.69 -6.06 3.50
N LYS A 73 -18.62 -6.16 2.69
CA LYS A 73 -18.03 -7.44 2.30
C LYS A 73 -16.58 -7.30 1.86
N ILE A 74 -15.77 -8.30 2.15
CA ILE A 74 -14.46 -8.49 1.55
C ILE A 74 -14.68 -9.10 0.17
N GLY A 75 -14.17 -8.43 -0.87
CA GLY A 75 -14.22 -8.93 -2.24
C GLY A 75 -13.26 -10.10 -2.46
N ASP A 76 -13.07 -10.43 -3.72
CA ASP A 76 -12.33 -11.63 -4.15
C ASP A 76 -10.83 -11.34 -4.46
N TYR A 77 -10.33 -10.16 -4.08
CA TYR A 77 -8.93 -9.80 -4.18
C TYR A 77 -8.39 -9.29 -2.83
N ARG A 78 -7.31 -9.90 -2.38
CA ARG A 78 -6.52 -9.48 -1.23
C ARG A 78 -5.06 -9.85 -1.44
N GLN A 79 -4.18 -8.89 -1.30
CA GLN A 79 -2.73 -9.07 -1.29
C GLN A 79 -2.16 -8.52 0.02
N ASP A 80 -1.57 -9.39 0.82
CA ASP A 80 -0.92 -9.02 2.08
C ASP A 80 0.57 -8.73 1.87
N PHE A 81 1.09 -7.76 2.62
CA PHE A 81 2.48 -7.37 2.74
C PHE A 81 2.86 -7.46 4.22
N ILE A 82 3.69 -8.45 4.58
CA ILE A 82 3.91 -8.81 5.99
C ILE A 82 5.35 -8.51 6.39
N ASP A 83 5.52 -7.47 7.17
CA ASP A 83 6.80 -7.01 7.72
C ASP A 83 6.95 -7.52 9.17
N VAL A 84 7.50 -8.73 9.31
CA VAL A 84 7.68 -9.37 10.62
C VAL A 84 8.66 -8.56 11.47
N LYS A 85 9.71 -7.98 10.87
CA LYS A 85 10.71 -7.22 11.60
C LYS A 85 10.14 -5.97 12.27
N ASP A 86 9.31 -5.24 11.54
CA ASP A 86 8.69 -4.02 12.06
C ASP A 86 7.29 -4.26 12.63
N GLN A 87 6.87 -5.52 12.76
CA GLN A 87 5.55 -5.90 13.28
C GLN A 87 4.40 -5.15 12.58
N VAL A 88 4.49 -5.08 11.25
CA VAL A 88 3.50 -4.43 10.38
C VAL A 88 2.90 -5.46 9.44
N VAL A 89 1.60 -5.38 9.23
CA VAL A 89 0.93 -6.02 8.11
C VAL A 89 0.13 -4.98 7.35
N ALA A 90 0.31 -4.92 6.04
CA ALA A 90 -0.50 -4.11 5.16
C ALA A 90 -1.19 -4.98 4.11
N SER A 91 -2.27 -4.48 3.53
CA SER A 91 -3.02 -5.21 2.50
C SER A 91 -3.62 -4.26 1.47
N HIS A 92 -3.58 -4.68 0.21
CA HIS A 92 -4.47 -4.19 -0.83
C HIS A 92 -5.67 -5.13 -0.91
N VAL A 93 -6.87 -4.59 -0.77
CA VAL A 93 -8.10 -5.39 -0.72
C VAL A 93 -9.17 -4.77 -1.61
N LEU A 94 -9.83 -5.59 -2.41
CA LEU A 94 -11.07 -5.18 -3.05
C LEU A 94 -12.22 -5.39 -2.05
N MET A 95 -12.95 -4.33 -1.75
CA MET A 95 -14.05 -4.34 -0.77
C MET A 95 -15.37 -4.03 -1.47
N GLU A 96 -16.48 -4.35 -0.81
CA GLU A 96 -17.81 -3.87 -1.19
C GLU A 96 -18.32 -2.87 -0.16
N GLU A 97 -18.90 -1.78 -0.66
CA GLU A 97 -19.56 -0.71 0.08
C GLU A 97 -20.92 -0.46 -0.55
N SER A 98 -22.01 -0.74 0.16
CA SER A 98 -23.38 -0.53 -0.34
C SER A 98 -23.61 -1.11 -1.76
N GLY A 99 -23.08 -2.31 -2.01
CA GLY A 99 -23.19 -3.01 -3.30
C GLY A 99 -22.27 -2.48 -4.41
N LYS A 100 -21.34 -1.57 -4.11
CA LYS A 100 -20.32 -1.08 -5.04
C LYS A 100 -18.94 -1.52 -4.57
N LEU A 101 -18.05 -1.73 -5.52
CA LEU A 101 -16.65 -2.05 -5.21
C LEU A 101 -15.90 -0.79 -4.73
N ALA A 102 -14.94 -0.99 -3.84
CA ALA A 102 -13.99 0.01 -3.37
C ALA A 102 -12.58 -0.59 -3.32
N PHE A 103 -11.54 0.19 -3.67
CA PHE A 103 -10.17 -0.17 -3.35
C PHE A 103 -9.88 0.24 -1.92
N PHE A 104 -9.36 -0.69 -1.16
CA PHE A 104 -9.03 -0.48 0.24
C PHE A 104 -7.58 -0.89 0.48
N THR A 105 -6.77 0.08 0.88
CA THR A 105 -5.45 -0.20 1.44
C THR A 105 -5.52 -0.03 2.94
N VAL A 106 -4.96 -0.97 3.67
CA VAL A 106 -4.87 -0.90 5.13
C VAL A 106 -3.48 -1.31 5.58
N ARG A 107 -2.92 -0.56 6.52
CA ARG A 107 -1.70 -0.90 7.27
C ARG A 107 -2.04 -0.98 8.74
N LEU A 108 -1.61 -2.06 9.39
CA LEU A 108 -1.74 -2.29 10.82
C LEU A 108 -0.35 -2.41 11.45
N LYS A 109 -0.10 -1.74 12.57
CA LYS A 109 1.03 -1.96 13.46
C LYS A 109 0.57 -2.80 14.64
N VAL A 110 1.30 -3.85 14.92
CA VAL A 110 1.00 -4.76 16.04
C VAL A 110 2.07 -4.62 17.12
N ALA A 111 1.64 -4.54 18.37
CA ALA A 111 2.53 -4.58 19.51
C ALA A 111 1.85 -5.35 20.66
N LYS A 112 2.56 -6.28 21.28
CA LYS A 112 2.07 -7.10 22.39
C LYS A 112 0.72 -7.78 22.08
N GLY A 113 0.57 -8.30 20.85
CA GLY A 113 -0.66 -8.98 20.41
C GLY A 113 -1.88 -8.06 20.23
N LYS A 114 -1.68 -6.74 20.11
CA LYS A 114 -2.73 -5.76 19.87
C LYS A 114 -2.40 -4.87 18.69
N ILE A 115 -3.42 -4.43 17.95
CA ILE A 115 -3.29 -3.45 16.88
C ILE A 115 -3.21 -2.07 17.52
N THR A 116 -2.06 -1.41 17.41
CA THR A 116 -1.78 -0.09 18.00
C THR A 116 -1.95 1.05 17.01
N GLU A 117 -1.85 0.73 15.71
CA GLU A 117 -2.01 1.71 14.63
C GLU A 117 -2.79 1.07 13.48
N ALA A 118 -3.68 1.83 12.89
CA ALA A 118 -4.34 1.50 11.63
C ALA A 118 -4.34 2.72 10.70
N GLU A 119 -3.81 2.54 9.49
CA GLU A 119 -3.74 3.56 8.45
C GLU A 119 -4.45 3.03 7.21
N THR A 120 -5.42 3.78 6.67
CA THR A 120 -6.22 3.34 5.51
C THR A 120 -6.27 4.39 4.41
N LEU A 121 -6.38 3.91 3.17
CA LEU A 121 -6.73 4.70 1.99
C LEU A 121 -7.92 4.01 1.33
N VAL A 122 -9.01 4.76 1.10
CA VAL A 122 -10.24 4.23 0.54
C VAL A 122 -10.58 4.93 -0.76
N THR A 123 -10.55 4.20 -1.88
CA THR A 123 -11.01 4.71 -3.17
C THR A 123 -12.37 4.11 -3.48
N HIS A 124 -13.41 4.91 -3.29
CA HIS A 124 -14.80 4.48 -3.47
C HIS A 124 -15.15 4.20 -4.94
N GLY A 125 -16.14 3.37 -5.17
CA GLY A 125 -16.63 3.08 -6.53
C GLY A 125 -17.17 4.30 -7.28
N THR A 126 -17.46 5.39 -6.57
CA THR A 126 -17.89 6.67 -7.12
C THR A 126 -16.75 7.64 -7.41
N ASP A 127 -15.54 7.35 -6.90
CA ASP A 127 -14.37 8.20 -7.12
C ASP A 127 -13.90 8.12 -8.58
N ARG A 128 -13.22 9.15 -9.04
CA ARG A 128 -12.69 9.23 -10.42
C ARG A 128 -11.84 8.02 -10.81
N MET A 129 -11.13 7.41 -9.84
CA MET A 129 -10.25 6.27 -10.02
C MET A 129 -10.77 5.02 -9.30
N GLY A 130 -12.07 4.97 -8.99
CA GLY A 130 -12.71 3.84 -8.32
C GLY A 130 -12.66 2.54 -9.14
N PRO A 131 -12.84 1.39 -8.45
CA PRO A 131 -12.79 0.09 -9.09
C PRO A 131 -13.90 -0.09 -10.13
N ARG A 132 -13.54 -0.86 -11.16
CA ARG A 132 -14.41 -1.24 -12.26
C ARG A 132 -14.62 -2.76 -12.24
N ALA A 133 -15.65 -3.22 -12.95
CA ALA A 133 -15.95 -4.65 -13.04
C ALA A 133 -14.84 -5.46 -13.71
N ASP A 134 -14.03 -4.82 -14.53
CA ASP A 134 -12.91 -5.39 -15.29
C ASP A 134 -11.54 -5.23 -14.59
N PHE A 135 -11.53 -5.26 -13.25
CA PHE A 135 -10.32 -5.22 -12.46
C PHE A 135 -9.29 -6.25 -12.94
N ALA A 136 -8.14 -5.76 -13.43
CA ALA A 136 -7.07 -6.62 -13.90
C ALA A 136 -6.38 -7.32 -12.72
N ARG A 137 -6.38 -8.63 -12.73
CA ARG A 137 -5.63 -9.49 -11.83
C ARG A 137 -4.49 -10.10 -12.59
N ARG A 138 -3.30 -9.92 -12.08
CA ARG A 138 -2.12 -10.52 -12.66
C ARG A 138 -1.31 -11.15 -11.54
N ALA A 139 -0.98 -12.42 -11.71
CA ALA A 139 -0.05 -13.12 -10.83
C ALA A 139 1.31 -12.40 -10.83
N GLY A 140 1.95 -12.32 -9.69
CA GLY A 140 3.27 -11.71 -9.57
C GLY A 140 3.61 -11.26 -8.15
N MET A 141 2.69 -10.56 -7.48
CA MET A 141 2.95 -10.12 -6.11
C MET A 141 2.98 -11.29 -5.11
N GLU A 142 2.10 -12.28 -5.28
CA GLU A 142 1.97 -13.45 -4.42
C GLU A 142 3.00 -14.55 -4.69
N VAL A 143 3.73 -14.48 -5.81
CA VAL A 143 4.73 -15.49 -6.17
C VAL A 143 5.97 -15.30 -5.32
N GLU A 144 6.39 -16.36 -4.61
CA GLU A 144 7.63 -16.32 -3.83
C GLU A 144 8.85 -16.16 -4.77
N PRO A 145 9.82 -15.30 -4.42
CA PRO A 145 11.04 -15.17 -5.19
C PRO A 145 11.76 -16.53 -5.36
N PRO A 146 12.33 -16.82 -6.52
CA PRO A 146 13.06 -18.07 -6.76
C PRO A 146 14.16 -18.29 -5.72
N ALA A 147 14.48 -19.56 -5.43
CA ALA A 147 15.54 -19.91 -4.49
C ALA A 147 16.87 -19.24 -4.86
N GLY A 148 17.52 -18.63 -3.88
CA GLY A 148 18.78 -17.89 -4.07
C GLY A 148 18.65 -16.51 -4.73
N LYS A 149 17.44 -16.05 -5.08
CA LYS A 149 17.17 -14.77 -5.73
C LYS A 149 16.55 -13.73 -4.80
N LYS A 150 16.29 -14.07 -3.55
CA LYS A 150 15.74 -13.14 -2.55
C LYS A 150 16.73 -11.99 -2.28
N ASN A 151 16.20 -10.78 -2.23
CA ASN A 151 16.94 -9.60 -1.81
C ASN A 151 16.77 -9.37 -0.30
N LYS A 152 17.79 -8.78 0.33
CA LYS A 152 17.71 -8.33 1.73
C LYS A 152 16.86 -7.07 1.84
N ARG A 153 16.34 -6.79 3.02
CA ARG A 153 15.50 -5.61 3.32
C ARG A 153 16.07 -4.30 2.77
N ALA A 154 17.34 -4.03 3.01
CA ALA A 154 17.98 -2.80 2.54
C ALA A 154 18.00 -2.69 1.00
N ASP A 155 18.19 -3.81 0.31
CA ASP A 155 18.16 -3.85 -1.15
C ASP A 155 16.73 -3.72 -1.69
N LEU A 156 15.73 -4.32 -1.02
CA LEU A 156 14.33 -4.14 -1.39
C LEU A 156 13.93 -2.67 -1.38
N ILE A 157 14.29 -1.95 -0.31
CA ILE A 157 14.03 -0.51 -0.19
C ILE A 157 14.80 0.28 -1.26
N ARG A 158 16.09 0.04 -1.39
CA ARG A 158 16.97 0.75 -2.34
C ARG A 158 16.54 0.55 -3.79
N ILE A 159 16.14 -0.68 -4.17
CA ILE A 159 15.70 -0.99 -5.53
C ILE A 159 14.32 -0.40 -5.81
N ALA A 160 13.38 -0.50 -4.88
CA ALA A 160 12.08 0.15 -5.00
C ALA A 160 12.21 1.68 -5.12
N ASP A 161 13.24 2.27 -4.49
CA ASP A 161 13.49 3.72 -4.49
C ASP A 161 13.84 4.29 -5.87
N TYR A 162 14.32 3.50 -6.81
CA TYR A 162 14.52 3.97 -8.19
C TYR A 162 13.21 4.45 -8.83
N TYR A 163 12.09 3.87 -8.45
CA TYR A 163 10.79 4.21 -9.03
C TYR A 163 10.35 5.64 -8.69
N PRO A 164 10.18 6.04 -7.43
CA PRO A 164 9.83 7.43 -7.09
C PRO A 164 10.87 8.45 -7.57
N ARG A 165 12.15 8.08 -7.63
CA ARG A 165 13.19 8.96 -8.20
C ARG A 165 12.99 9.16 -9.70
N GLY A 166 12.66 8.10 -10.44
CA GLY A 166 12.30 8.19 -11.85
C GLY A 166 11.05 9.03 -12.09
N LEU A 167 10.02 8.88 -11.25
CA LEU A 167 8.82 9.75 -11.28
C LEU A 167 9.18 11.22 -11.07
N THR A 168 10.08 11.51 -10.13
CA THR A 168 10.47 12.90 -9.80
C THR A 168 11.06 13.63 -11.01
N ILE A 169 11.79 12.94 -11.89
CA ILE A 169 12.48 13.53 -13.05
C ILE A 169 11.89 13.12 -14.40
N GLY A 170 10.71 12.47 -14.40
CA GLY A 170 9.95 12.15 -15.61
C GLY A 170 10.55 11.03 -16.48
N GLY A 171 11.24 10.04 -15.88
CA GLY A 171 11.75 8.90 -16.64
C GLY A 171 12.48 7.87 -15.77
N PHE A 172 12.12 6.61 -15.94
CA PHE A 172 12.77 5.50 -15.24
C PHE A 172 14.13 5.14 -15.84
N ASP A 173 14.30 5.39 -17.13
CA ASP A 173 15.57 5.28 -17.86
C ASP A 173 16.61 6.31 -17.39
N LYS A 174 16.15 7.51 -17.01
CA LYS A 174 17.02 8.58 -16.50
C LYS A 174 17.70 8.25 -15.15
N VAL A 175 17.16 7.31 -14.39
CA VAL A 175 17.73 6.82 -13.12
C VAL A 175 18.27 5.39 -13.26
N ASP A 176 18.27 4.84 -14.45
CA ASP A 176 18.63 3.44 -14.73
C ASP A 176 17.91 2.43 -13.83
N ALA A 177 16.61 2.64 -13.65
CA ALA A 177 15.79 1.78 -12.81
C ALA A 177 15.88 0.31 -13.24
N PRO A 178 16.18 -0.62 -12.34
CA PRO A 178 16.50 -2.01 -12.68
C PRO A 178 15.20 -2.84 -12.84
N PHE A 179 14.43 -2.56 -13.88
CA PHE A 179 13.27 -3.39 -14.22
C PHE A 179 13.66 -4.68 -14.93
N ALA A 180 13.00 -5.77 -14.56
CA ALA A 180 13.06 -7.01 -15.32
C ALA A 180 12.46 -6.81 -16.73
N PRO A 181 12.90 -7.58 -17.75
CA PRO A 181 12.41 -7.42 -19.12
C PRO A 181 10.90 -7.59 -19.27
N ASP A 182 10.28 -8.42 -18.43
CA ASP A 182 8.86 -8.76 -18.37
C ASP A 182 8.10 -7.99 -17.29
N ALA A 183 8.73 -7.00 -16.68
CA ALA A 183 8.13 -6.20 -15.61
C ALA A 183 6.81 -5.55 -16.06
N PHE A 184 5.85 -5.51 -15.15
CA PHE A 184 4.55 -4.92 -15.40
C PHE A 184 4.13 -3.97 -14.28
N ARG A 185 3.15 -3.09 -14.59
CA ARG A 185 2.54 -2.17 -13.64
C ARG A 185 1.03 -2.21 -13.73
N ILE A 186 0.39 -2.36 -12.58
CA ILE A 186 -1.07 -2.28 -12.42
C ILE A 186 -1.39 -1.14 -11.45
N GLU A 187 -2.27 -0.24 -11.87
CA GLU A 187 -2.76 0.89 -11.07
C GLU A 187 -4.28 0.81 -10.98
N ASN A 188 -4.83 0.75 -9.78
CA ASN A 188 -6.26 0.59 -9.53
C ASN A 188 -6.92 -0.43 -10.48
N GLY A 189 -6.28 -1.61 -10.63
CA GLY A 189 -6.76 -2.69 -11.47
C GLY A 189 -6.61 -2.51 -12.98
N SER A 190 -5.93 -1.46 -13.45
CA SER A 190 -5.64 -1.24 -14.88
C SER A 190 -4.18 -1.55 -15.19
N VAL A 191 -3.93 -2.31 -16.28
CA VAL A 191 -2.55 -2.58 -16.74
C VAL A 191 -1.99 -1.33 -17.39
N MET A 192 -1.06 -0.65 -16.70
CA MET A 192 -0.48 0.62 -17.14
C MET A 192 0.87 0.44 -17.83
N ALA A 193 1.55 -0.68 -17.61
CA ALA A 193 2.78 -1.03 -18.33
C ALA A 193 2.98 -2.55 -18.37
N GLY A 194 3.80 -3.01 -19.32
CA GLY A 194 4.11 -4.42 -19.55
C GLY A 194 3.14 -5.09 -20.51
N GLU A 195 3.17 -6.42 -20.56
CA GLU A 195 2.27 -7.18 -21.41
C GLU A 195 0.81 -6.89 -21.10
N GLY A 196 -0.02 -6.72 -22.13
CA GLY A 196 -1.45 -6.42 -21.99
C GLY A 196 -1.78 -4.94 -21.84
N CYS A 197 -0.80 -4.04 -21.69
CA CYS A 197 -1.07 -2.61 -21.70
C CYS A 197 -1.62 -2.17 -23.08
N GLY A 198 -2.59 -1.25 -23.07
CA GLY A 198 -3.22 -0.75 -24.28
C GLY A 198 -4.18 -1.74 -24.98
N ARG A 199 -4.35 -2.97 -24.49
CA ARG A 199 -5.38 -3.90 -24.97
C ARG A 199 -6.63 -3.70 -24.15
N GLY A 200 -7.58 -2.91 -24.69
CA GLY A 200 -8.98 -2.97 -24.24
C GLY A 200 -9.24 -2.73 -22.75
N THR A 201 -8.31 -2.09 -22.05
CA THR A 201 -8.72 -1.51 -20.77
C THR A 201 -9.77 -0.46 -21.06
N PRO A 202 -10.94 -0.45 -20.41
CA PRO A 202 -12.03 0.47 -20.68
C PRO A 202 -11.71 1.95 -20.47
N SER A 203 -10.45 2.30 -20.29
CA SER A 203 -9.93 3.67 -20.36
C SER A 203 -9.98 4.29 -21.77
N GLY A 204 -10.43 3.54 -22.78
CA GLY A 204 -10.73 4.04 -24.12
C GLY A 204 -11.98 4.92 -24.25
N ARG A 205 -12.57 5.33 -23.13
CA ARG A 205 -13.58 6.38 -23.17
C ARG A 205 -12.88 7.72 -23.44
N PRO A 206 -13.20 8.44 -24.55
CA PRO A 206 -12.73 9.80 -24.73
C PRO A 206 -13.15 10.61 -23.50
N VAL A 207 -12.18 11.18 -22.79
CA VAL A 207 -12.50 12.17 -21.78
C VAL A 207 -12.97 13.39 -22.55
N THR A 208 -14.29 13.58 -22.65
CA THR A 208 -14.85 14.84 -23.11
C THR A 208 -14.35 15.92 -22.14
N PRO A 209 -13.66 16.97 -22.64
CA PRO A 209 -13.23 18.06 -21.79
C PRO A 209 -14.45 18.68 -21.12
N ALA A 210 -14.39 18.86 -19.80
CA ALA A 210 -15.36 19.73 -19.14
C ALA A 210 -15.24 21.13 -19.75
N PRO A 211 -16.34 21.83 -20.03
CA PRO A 211 -16.29 23.18 -20.56
C PRO A 211 -15.49 24.07 -19.62
N GLY A 212 -14.35 24.62 -20.05
CA GLY A 212 -13.54 25.60 -19.33
C GLY A 212 -12.35 25.08 -18.54
N GLY A 213 -12.08 23.77 -18.50
CA GLY A 213 -10.87 23.21 -17.86
C GLY A 213 -9.86 22.75 -18.88
N GLN A 214 -8.62 23.24 -18.79
CA GLN A 214 -7.52 22.66 -19.56
C GLN A 214 -7.40 21.19 -19.14
N SER A 215 -7.67 20.27 -20.07
CA SER A 215 -7.44 18.85 -19.93
C SER A 215 -5.95 18.59 -19.77
N ALA A 216 -5.48 18.61 -18.56
CA ALA A 216 -4.09 18.36 -18.28
C ALA A 216 -3.79 16.87 -18.02
N VAL A 217 -4.74 15.98 -18.11
CA VAL A 217 -4.37 14.62 -18.40
C VAL A 217 -4.47 14.52 -19.90
N SER A 218 -3.38 14.60 -20.56
CA SER A 218 -3.22 13.85 -21.77
C SER A 218 -3.54 12.40 -21.42
N SER A 219 -4.80 12.06 -21.47
CA SER A 219 -5.29 10.70 -21.69
C SER A 219 -4.93 10.22 -23.10
N LYS A 220 -4.00 10.85 -23.74
CA LYS A 220 -3.02 10.24 -24.59
C LYS A 220 -2.07 9.46 -23.67
N ALA A 221 -2.64 8.57 -22.80
CA ALA A 221 -2.06 7.28 -22.57
C ALA A 221 -1.55 6.86 -23.94
N PRO A 222 -0.29 6.48 -24.03
CA PRO A 222 0.43 6.44 -25.27
C PRO A 222 -0.41 5.68 -26.28
N GLN A 223 -0.80 6.37 -27.32
CA GLN A 223 -1.34 5.76 -28.52
C GLN A 223 -0.29 4.86 -29.15
N ASP A 224 0.93 4.91 -28.64
CA ASP A 224 2.00 3.96 -28.88
C ASP A 224 1.87 2.78 -27.91
N VAL A 225 1.10 1.78 -28.34
CA VAL A 225 1.01 0.47 -27.66
C VAL A 225 2.39 -0.17 -27.48
N ALA A 226 3.39 0.19 -28.28
CA ALA A 226 4.77 -0.23 -28.12
C ALA A 226 5.43 0.49 -26.92
N GLY A 227 5.14 1.76 -26.69
CA GLY A 227 5.74 2.54 -25.59
C GLY A 227 5.33 2.09 -24.19
N CYS A 228 4.13 1.51 -24.01
CA CYS A 228 3.71 1.03 -22.68
C CYS A 228 4.15 -0.42 -22.36
N ARG A 229 4.69 -1.18 -23.33
CA ARG A 229 5.12 -2.56 -23.09
C ARG A 229 6.40 -2.65 -22.26
N ASN A 230 7.21 -1.61 -22.28
CA ASN A 230 8.44 -1.56 -21.48
C ASN A 230 8.32 -0.43 -20.46
N ILE A 231 8.17 -0.79 -19.20
CA ILE A 231 8.01 0.16 -18.10
C ILE A 231 9.21 1.10 -17.99
N LYS A 232 10.45 0.64 -18.26
CA LYS A 232 11.68 1.43 -18.13
C LYS A 232 11.71 2.62 -19.10
N THR A 233 11.19 2.42 -20.32
CA THR A 233 11.20 3.45 -21.36
C THR A 233 9.88 4.19 -21.52
N GLN A 234 8.88 3.85 -20.69
CA GLN A 234 7.59 4.51 -20.71
C GLN A 234 7.73 5.99 -20.38
N ARG A 235 7.08 6.85 -21.18
CA ARG A 235 6.97 8.28 -20.86
C ARG A 235 6.07 8.50 -19.65
N ILE A 236 6.58 9.22 -18.68
CA ILE A 236 5.86 9.61 -17.47
C ILE A 236 5.92 11.11 -17.27
N ILE A 237 4.93 11.67 -16.57
CA ILE A 237 4.92 13.07 -16.18
C ILE A 237 5.92 13.27 -15.04
N GLU A 238 6.64 14.38 -15.05
CA GLU A 238 7.51 14.74 -13.93
C GLU A 238 6.70 15.10 -12.68
N HIS A 239 7.15 14.59 -11.54
CA HIS A 239 6.56 14.83 -10.24
C HIS A 239 7.59 15.46 -9.27
N PRO A 240 8.05 16.71 -9.51
CA PRO A 240 9.16 17.31 -8.77
C PRO A 240 8.85 17.54 -7.28
N ALA A 241 7.58 17.61 -6.91
CA ALA A 241 7.12 17.75 -5.53
C ALA A 241 6.80 16.42 -4.85
N LEU A 242 7.14 15.28 -5.47
CA LEU A 242 6.85 13.97 -4.92
C LEU A 242 7.50 13.79 -3.55
N THR A 243 6.72 13.24 -2.61
CA THR A 243 7.20 12.77 -1.31
C THR A 243 6.88 11.30 -1.13
N LYS A 244 7.71 10.58 -0.37
CA LYS A 244 7.64 9.13 -0.20
C LYS A 244 7.96 8.67 1.20
N SER A 245 7.47 7.49 1.56
CA SER A 245 7.68 6.87 2.87
C SER A 245 7.61 5.34 2.73
N VAL A 246 8.45 4.61 3.44
CA VAL A 246 8.34 3.15 3.54
C VAL A 246 7.16 2.80 4.45
N VAL A 247 6.32 1.88 4.01
CA VAL A 247 5.13 1.41 4.73
C VAL A 247 5.38 0.05 5.37
N ALA A 248 5.85 -0.91 4.57
CA ALA A 248 6.17 -2.26 4.98
C ALA A 248 7.21 -2.87 4.04
N VAL A 249 8.00 -3.82 4.55
CA VAL A 249 8.94 -4.60 3.75
C VAL A 249 8.75 -6.08 4.05
N ASP A 250 8.20 -6.80 3.10
CA ASP A 250 8.02 -8.24 3.16
C ASP A 250 9.23 -8.95 2.54
N GLU A 251 10.19 -9.32 3.39
CA GLU A 251 11.44 -9.95 2.92
C GLU A 251 11.22 -11.35 2.37
N GLU A 252 10.19 -12.07 2.85
CA GLU A 252 9.88 -13.42 2.38
C GLU A 252 9.32 -13.38 0.96
N GLN A 253 8.40 -12.46 0.70
CA GLN A 253 7.80 -12.26 -0.61
C GLN A 253 8.63 -11.33 -1.52
N GLY A 254 9.69 -10.72 -1.02
CA GLY A 254 10.49 -9.77 -1.79
C GLY A 254 9.71 -8.52 -2.19
N ILE A 255 8.95 -7.93 -1.27
CA ILE A 255 8.10 -6.78 -1.56
C ILE A 255 8.46 -5.60 -0.67
N ALA A 256 8.62 -4.41 -1.28
CA ALA A 256 8.59 -3.14 -0.59
C ALA A 256 7.28 -2.41 -0.92
N LEU A 257 6.53 -2.03 0.10
CA LEU A 257 5.34 -1.18 -0.02
C LEU A 257 5.70 0.25 0.36
N LEU A 258 5.49 1.17 -0.55
CA LEU A 258 5.72 2.60 -0.35
C LEU A 258 4.40 3.37 -0.33
N TRP A 259 4.34 4.41 0.50
CA TRP A 259 3.37 5.48 0.38
C TRP A 259 4.02 6.65 -0.38
N MET A 260 3.25 7.27 -1.28
CA MET A 260 3.72 8.43 -2.02
C MET A 260 2.61 9.47 -2.18
N ASN A 261 2.99 10.75 -2.13
CA ASN A 261 2.21 11.87 -2.62
C ASN A 261 2.93 12.41 -3.86
N PHE A 262 2.29 12.34 -5.02
CA PHE A 262 2.89 12.72 -6.31
C PHE A 262 3.04 14.24 -6.49
N GLY A 263 2.46 15.04 -5.58
CA GLY A 263 2.43 16.49 -5.71
C GLY A 263 1.44 16.99 -6.76
N ASP A 264 1.29 18.30 -6.83
CA ASP A 264 0.39 18.96 -7.78
C ASP A 264 1.11 19.20 -9.11
N THR A 265 0.76 18.43 -10.13
CA THR A 265 1.19 18.62 -11.53
C THR A 265 0.08 19.20 -12.39
N GLY A 266 -1.07 19.55 -11.81
CA GLY A 266 -2.30 19.89 -12.53
C GLY A 266 -3.04 18.67 -13.13
N SER A 267 -2.40 17.48 -13.18
CA SER A 267 -2.96 16.28 -13.83
C SER A 267 -4.17 15.71 -13.11
N TYR A 268 -4.29 15.97 -11.82
CA TYR A 268 -5.37 15.45 -10.97
C TYR A 268 -6.39 16.53 -10.57
N GLY A 269 -6.33 17.70 -11.22
CA GLY A 269 -7.07 18.91 -10.89
C GLY A 269 -6.22 19.82 -10.00
N GLN A 270 -6.40 21.13 -10.20
CA GLN A 270 -5.63 22.14 -9.45
C GLN A 270 -5.80 21.95 -7.94
N GLY A 271 -4.72 22.00 -7.21
CA GLY A 271 -4.70 21.84 -5.75
C GLY A 271 -4.80 20.39 -5.26
N ASN A 272 -4.80 19.41 -6.17
CA ASN A 272 -4.87 17.99 -5.84
C ASN A 272 -3.59 17.24 -6.25
N ALA A 273 -3.37 16.13 -5.60
CA ALA A 273 -2.30 15.17 -5.89
C ALA A 273 -2.82 13.74 -5.84
N LEU A 274 -2.08 12.84 -6.47
CA LEU A 274 -2.33 11.41 -6.34
C LEU A 274 -1.61 10.89 -5.09
N ILE A 275 -2.37 10.31 -4.19
CA ILE A 275 -1.87 9.60 -3.00
C ILE A 275 -1.90 8.11 -3.30
N VAL A 276 -0.77 7.46 -3.09
CA VAL A 276 -0.55 6.10 -3.58
C VAL A 276 0.04 5.23 -2.48
N PHE A 277 -0.48 4.03 -2.34
CA PHE A 277 0.23 2.90 -1.74
C PHE A 277 0.64 1.97 -2.88
N GLU A 278 1.94 1.86 -3.10
CA GLU A 278 2.49 1.15 -4.25
C GLU A 278 3.48 0.08 -3.81
N ALA A 279 3.20 -1.15 -4.20
CA ALA A 279 3.99 -2.33 -3.89
C ALA A 279 4.94 -2.66 -5.06
N PHE A 280 6.18 -2.93 -4.73
CA PHE A 280 7.25 -3.30 -5.65
C PHE A 280 7.70 -4.72 -5.37
N LYS A 281 7.50 -5.61 -6.31
CA LYS A 281 8.04 -6.97 -6.29
C LYS A 281 9.47 -6.95 -6.76
N VAL A 282 10.39 -7.31 -5.87
CA VAL A 282 11.84 -7.23 -6.12
C VAL A 282 12.51 -8.56 -5.78
N TYR A 283 13.21 -9.12 -6.73
CA TYR A 283 14.15 -10.22 -6.56
C TYR A 283 15.21 -10.18 -7.64
N ASP A 284 16.32 -10.91 -7.44
CA ASP A 284 17.47 -10.88 -8.36
C ASP A 284 17.95 -9.45 -8.70
N ASN A 285 17.83 -8.52 -7.74
CA ASN A 285 18.14 -7.10 -7.89
C ASN A 285 17.31 -6.36 -8.96
N GLN A 286 16.14 -6.87 -9.36
CA GLN A 286 15.28 -6.26 -10.36
C GLN A 286 13.85 -6.09 -9.83
N ILE A 287 13.15 -5.08 -10.36
CA ILE A 287 11.72 -4.86 -10.15
C ILE A 287 10.95 -5.67 -11.20
N HIS A 288 10.15 -6.63 -10.75
CA HIS A 288 9.37 -7.53 -11.61
C HIS A 288 7.91 -7.13 -11.74
N ALA A 289 7.35 -6.53 -10.70
CA ALA A 289 5.97 -6.08 -10.72
C ALA A 289 5.80 -4.83 -9.85
N VAL A 290 4.89 -3.97 -10.29
CA VAL A 290 4.46 -2.77 -9.56
C VAL A 290 2.95 -2.79 -9.47
N GLN A 291 2.40 -2.59 -8.27
CA GLN A 291 0.96 -2.55 -8.04
C GLN A 291 0.60 -1.42 -7.10
N ALA A 292 -0.27 -0.54 -7.57
CA ALA A 292 -0.71 0.62 -6.83
C ALA A 292 -2.22 0.60 -6.55
N PHE A 293 -2.58 0.94 -5.31
CA PHE A 293 -3.89 1.46 -4.96
C PHE A 293 -3.75 2.94 -4.64
N MET A 294 -4.58 3.77 -5.27
CA MET A 294 -4.38 5.21 -5.27
C MET A 294 -5.68 5.98 -5.26
N LYS A 295 -5.62 7.20 -4.71
CA LYS A 295 -6.74 8.14 -4.62
C LYS A 295 -6.27 9.57 -4.86
N VAL A 296 -7.12 10.39 -5.47
CA VAL A 296 -6.88 11.83 -5.59
C VAL A 296 -7.31 12.51 -4.29
N LEU A 297 -6.37 13.18 -3.63
CA LEU A 297 -6.59 13.96 -2.40
C LEU A 297 -5.96 15.36 -2.54
N PRO A 298 -6.18 16.30 -1.59
CA PRO A 298 -5.49 17.58 -1.58
C PRO A 298 -3.96 17.41 -1.64
N LYS A 299 -3.27 18.26 -2.38
CA LYS A 299 -1.80 18.18 -2.63
C LYS A 299 -0.94 18.25 -1.37
N ASP A 300 -1.43 18.90 -0.33
CA ASP A 300 -0.78 19.06 0.96
C ASP A 300 -1.02 17.87 1.92
N THR A 301 -1.68 16.82 1.44
CA THR A 301 -1.90 15.59 2.21
C THR A 301 -0.57 15.02 2.67
N GLN A 302 -0.40 14.90 3.99
CA GLN A 302 0.75 14.27 4.62
C GLN A 302 0.39 12.88 5.11
N ARG A 303 1.33 11.95 5.04
CA ARG A 303 1.08 10.61 5.56
C ARG A 303 0.79 10.61 7.06
N GLY A 304 1.55 11.39 7.82
CA GLY A 304 1.41 11.43 9.28
C GLY A 304 1.95 10.19 10.02
N TRP A 305 2.58 9.25 9.31
CA TRP A 305 3.17 8.02 9.83
C TRP A 305 4.59 7.83 9.34
N GLY A 306 5.50 7.51 10.28
CA GLY A 306 6.90 7.25 9.94
C GLY A 306 7.63 8.45 9.34
N LYS A 307 8.80 8.19 8.75
CA LYS A 307 9.62 9.21 8.09
C LYS A 307 9.15 9.38 6.65
N THR A 308 8.92 10.63 6.24
CA THR A 308 8.66 11.03 4.85
C THR A 308 9.85 11.82 4.32
N VAL A 309 10.30 11.50 3.10
CA VAL A 309 11.39 12.18 2.39
C VAL A 309 10.93 12.64 1.00
N LYS A 310 11.67 13.58 0.39
CA LYS A 310 11.40 14.01 -1.00
C LYS A 310 11.75 12.91 -1.99
N GLY A 311 11.09 12.92 -3.15
CA GLY A 311 11.24 11.89 -4.17
C GLY A 311 12.68 11.67 -4.65
N ALA A 312 13.47 12.74 -4.77
CA ALA A 312 14.87 12.68 -5.19
C ALA A 312 15.84 12.22 -4.08
N GLU A 313 15.45 12.31 -2.81
CA GLU A 313 16.28 11.91 -1.66
C GLU A 313 16.26 10.40 -1.48
N ASN A 314 17.31 9.81 -0.91
CA ASN A 314 17.30 8.41 -0.47
C ASN A 314 16.52 8.26 0.83
N PHE A 315 15.94 7.05 1.06
CA PHE A 315 15.28 6.71 2.31
C PHE A 315 16.23 6.71 3.52
#